data_ee4c5b950241131185a100b80494b082
#
_entry.id   ee4c5b950241131185a100b80494b082
#
_cell.length_a   1.000
_cell.length_b   1.000
_cell.length_c   1.000
_cell.angle_alpha   90.00
_cell.angle_beta   90.00
_cell.angle_gamma   90.00
#
_symmetry.space_group_name_H-M   'P 1'
#
loop_
_entity.id
_entity.type
_entity.pdbx_description
1 polymer ?
#
loop_
_entity_poly.entity_id
_entity_poly.type
_entity_poly.pdbx_seq_one_letter_code
_entity_poly.pdbx_strand_id
1 'polypeptide(L)'
;MRSPSLGTPPSSPLSLSPPRRRGSPFYIFTTMQNLKGRFAAVLPAGGLGKRMGGNIPKQLMLLGGKPVYRYSLETFLEMEEIAEVVMAVPADWKHFFENEIFGDSANQLSDIHKDKLKIVVGGEERWQSVENGVNALTSNAEYVLVHDVARPFVSKEIILDVCETLINKGSCLVAKPAVDTIKIAKDGRVETTIDRNTVWMAQTPQAASIALLKKLYGRIAAEPLNFTPTDEASILEYFGESVYIVKGNTANDKLTTPEDFEVFANRAK
;
A
#
# COMPACT_ATOMS: atom_id res chain seq x y z
N MET A 1 -14.30 -58.84 18.43
CA MET A 1 -14.17 -57.63 17.64
C MET A 1 -14.01 -56.45 18.58
N ARG A 2 -12.83 -55.88 18.64
CA ARG A 2 -12.50 -54.78 19.56
C ARG A 2 -12.55 -53.47 18.76
N SER A 3 -13.34 -52.52 19.23
CA SER A 3 -13.43 -51.15 18.67
C SER A 3 -12.17 -50.34 19.01
N PRO A 4 -11.63 -49.50 18.12
CA PRO A 4 -10.49 -48.63 18.43
C PRO A 4 -11.00 -47.35 19.17
N SER A 5 -10.28 -47.02 20.24
CA SER A 5 -10.45 -45.83 21.05
C SER A 5 -10.01 -44.57 20.29
N LEU A 6 -10.87 -43.57 20.22
CA LEU A 6 -10.58 -42.22 19.75
C LEU A 6 -9.67 -41.52 20.78
N GLY A 7 -8.47 -41.18 20.34
CA GLY A 7 -7.54 -40.34 21.11
C GLY A 7 -8.00 -38.87 21.10
N THR A 8 -8.00 -38.26 22.27
CA THR A 8 -8.26 -36.82 22.49
C THR A 8 -7.09 -35.97 21.93
N PRO A 9 -7.37 -34.83 21.28
CA PRO A 9 -6.33 -33.89 20.85
C PRO A 9 -5.75 -33.15 22.06
N PRO A 10 -4.47 -32.76 22.03
CA PRO A 10 -3.85 -32.02 23.11
C PRO A 10 -4.35 -30.58 23.15
N SER A 11 -4.91 -30.18 24.26
CA SER A 11 -5.24 -28.81 24.61
C SER A 11 -3.98 -28.07 25.09
N SER A 12 -3.42 -27.21 24.27
CA SER A 12 -2.49 -26.17 24.71
C SER A 12 -3.00 -24.81 24.27
N PRO A 13 -3.33 -23.91 25.19
CA PRO A 13 -3.68 -22.54 24.80
C PRO A 13 -2.42 -21.81 24.33
N LEU A 14 -2.47 -21.28 23.09
CA LEU A 14 -1.48 -20.32 22.60
C LEU A 14 -1.50 -19.13 23.54
N SER A 15 -0.43 -18.93 24.30
CA SER A 15 -0.23 -17.75 25.12
C SER A 15 -0.09 -16.54 24.21
N LEU A 16 -1.14 -15.73 24.14
CA LEU A 16 -1.06 -14.37 23.59
C LEU A 16 -0.15 -13.55 24.51
N SER A 17 1.02 -13.23 24.03
CA SER A 17 1.90 -12.29 24.72
C SER A 17 1.17 -10.95 24.90
N PRO A 18 1.23 -10.32 26.09
CA PRO A 18 0.57 -9.04 26.32
C PRO A 18 1.15 -7.97 25.36
N PRO A 19 0.35 -6.94 24.98
CA PRO A 19 0.84 -5.84 24.15
C PRO A 19 2.03 -5.18 24.86
N ARG A 20 3.18 -5.15 24.16
CA ARG A 20 4.38 -4.48 24.68
C ARG A 20 4.02 -3.03 24.94
N ARG A 21 4.19 -2.57 26.19
CA ARG A 21 4.13 -1.15 26.57
C ARG A 21 5.08 -0.38 25.66
N ARG A 22 4.60 0.69 25.03
CA ARG A 22 5.43 1.63 24.26
C ARG A 22 6.64 1.96 25.12
N GLY A 23 7.83 1.64 24.62
CA GLY A 23 9.10 1.81 25.34
C GLY A 23 9.37 3.26 25.71
N SER A 24 10.33 3.47 26.60
CA SER A 24 10.75 4.80 27.02
C SER A 24 11.11 5.68 25.80
N PRO A 25 11.01 7.01 25.89
CA PRO A 25 11.36 7.95 24.80
C PRO A 25 12.74 7.68 24.19
N PHE A 26 13.68 7.18 24.98
CA PHE A 26 15.04 6.84 24.56
C PHE A 26 15.07 5.63 23.57
N TYR A 27 14.22 4.63 23.77
CA TYR A 27 14.15 3.44 22.89
C TYR A 27 13.53 3.81 21.54
N ILE A 28 12.51 4.68 21.55
CA ILE A 28 11.88 5.22 20.33
C ILE A 28 12.89 6.04 19.52
N PHE A 29 13.69 6.89 20.16
CA PHE A 29 14.66 7.76 19.49
C PHE A 29 15.78 6.96 18.80
N THR A 30 16.31 5.93 19.46
CA THR A 30 17.37 5.07 18.89
C THR A 30 16.85 4.22 17.73
N THR A 31 15.60 3.75 17.80
CA THR A 31 14.98 2.97 16.71
C THR A 31 14.71 3.85 15.50
N MET A 32 14.21 5.07 15.68
CA MET A 32 13.94 6.01 14.57
C MET A 32 15.20 6.45 13.82
N GLN A 33 16.31 6.70 14.50
CA GLN A 33 17.58 7.03 13.81
C GLN A 33 18.09 5.90 12.90
N ASN A 34 17.75 4.64 13.21
CA ASN A 34 18.09 3.49 12.38
C ASN A 34 17.19 3.30 11.15
N LEU A 35 16.09 4.06 11.00
CA LEU A 35 15.15 3.95 9.89
C LEU A 35 15.42 4.97 8.77
N LYS A 36 16.12 6.06 9.06
CA LYS A 36 16.31 7.18 8.15
C LYS A 36 16.90 6.74 6.80
N GLY A 37 16.21 7.08 5.72
CA GLY A 37 16.65 6.85 4.35
C GLY A 37 16.72 5.39 3.90
N ARG A 38 16.20 4.45 4.69
CA ARG A 38 16.24 3.02 4.35
C ARG A 38 15.11 2.56 3.46
N PHE A 39 14.10 3.39 3.27
CA PHE A 39 12.89 3.06 2.53
C PHE A 39 12.73 3.95 1.32
N ALA A 40 12.12 3.40 0.28
CA ALA A 40 11.60 4.14 -0.86
C ALA A 40 10.09 3.95 -0.92
N ALA A 41 9.39 4.80 -1.65
CA ALA A 41 7.98 4.62 -1.94
C ALA A 41 7.72 4.59 -3.45
N VAL A 42 6.81 3.71 -3.87
CA VAL A 42 6.26 3.70 -5.23
C VAL A 42 4.77 3.99 -5.15
N LEU A 43 4.34 5.04 -5.85
CA LEU A 43 2.98 5.54 -5.85
C LEU A 43 2.34 5.34 -7.24
N PRO A 44 1.66 4.20 -7.50
CA PRO A 44 0.92 4.01 -8.74
C PRO A 44 -0.26 5.00 -8.82
N ALA A 45 -0.25 5.82 -9.85
CA ALA A 45 -1.25 6.85 -10.14
C ALA A 45 -1.96 6.63 -11.49
N GLY A 46 -1.98 5.39 -11.99
CA GLY A 46 -2.47 5.02 -13.33
C GLY A 46 -3.99 4.88 -13.48
N GLY A 47 -4.76 4.92 -12.40
CA GLY A 47 -6.20 4.67 -12.46
C GLY A 47 -6.97 5.77 -13.19
N LEU A 48 -7.48 5.49 -14.40
CA LEU A 48 -8.30 6.44 -15.21
C LEU A 48 -9.67 6.77 -14.60
N GLY A 49 -10.01 6.22 -13.44
CA GLY A 49 -11.26 6.54 -12.75
C GLY A 49 -12.54 6.21 -13.52
N LYS A 50 -12.54 5.20 -14.40
CA LYS A 50 -13.70 4.81 -15.24
C LYS A 50 -15.03 4.75 -14.46
N ARG A 51 -14.99 4.36 -13.18
CA ARG A 51 -16.15 4.30 -12.29
C ARG A 51 -16.61 5.67 -11.75
N MET A 52 -15.80 6.71 -11.88
CA MET A 52 -16.10 8.08 -11.46
C MET A 52 -16.81 8.91 -12.55
N GLY A 53 -17.01 8.34 -13.77
CA GLY A 53 -17.77 8.95 -14.85
C GLY A 53 -17.15 10.22 -15.48
N GLY A 54 -15.91 10.60 -15.13
CA GLY A 54 -15.27 11.82 -15.60
C GLY A 54 -14.18 11.58 -16.66
N ASN A 55 -13.90 12.63 -17.43
CA ASN A 55 -12.80 12.65 -18.41
C ASN A 55 -11.43 12.96 -17.76
N ILE A 56 -11.42 13.29 -16.46
CA ILE A 56 -10.21 13.61 -15.70
C ILE A 56 -9.87 12.43 -14.79
N PRO A 57 -8.60 11.98 -14.75
CA PRO A 57 -8.16 10.97 -13.80
C PRO A 57 -8.53 11.34 -12.37
N LYS A 58 -9.11 10.40 -11.60
CA LYS A 58 -9.63 10.66 -10.25
C LYS A 58 -8.59 11.21 -9.28
N GLN A 59 -7.32 10.88 -9.49
CA GLN A 59 -6.20 11.38 -8.70
C GLN A 59 -5.95 12.87 -8.88
N LEU A 60 -6.45 13.47 -9.97
CA LEU A 60 -6.38 14.92 -10.25
C LEU A 60 -7.61 15.70 -9.73
N MET A 61 -8.67 14.99 -9.31
CA MET A 61 -9.85 15.65 -8.74
C MET A 61 -9.46 16.38 -7.45
N LEU A 62 -10.08 17.56 -7.23
CA LEU A 62 -9.77 18.41 -6.07
C LEU A 62 -10.58 17.96 -4.84
N LEU A 63 -9.89 17.57 -3.80
CA LEU A 63 -10.44 17.22 -2.50
C LEU A 63 -10.05 18.35 -1.52
N GLY A 64 -11.02 19.12 -1.04
CA GLY A 64 -10.72 20.30 -0.21
C GLY A 64 -9.79 21.33 -0.88
N GLY A 65 -9.87 21.48 -2.22
CA GLY A 65 -9.03 22.41 -2.98
C GLY A 65 -7.64 21.86 -3.36
N LYS A 66 -7.26 20.65 -2.94
CA LYS A 66 -5.97 20.01 -3.25
C LYS A 66 -6.18 18.73 -4.06
N PRO A 67 -5.40 18.45 -5.13
CA PRO A 67 -5.50 17.19 -5.89
C PRO A 67 -5.34 15.96 -4.99
N VAL A 68 -6.15 14.93 -5.24
CA VAL A 68 -6.16 13.68 -4.43
C VAL A 68 -4.76 13.08 -4.28
N TYR A 69 -3.97 13.03 -5.36
CA TYR A 69 -2.63 12.44 -5.31
C TYR A 69 -1.68 13.15 -4.34
N ARG A 70 -1.87 14.45 -4.13
CA ARG A 70 -0.99 15.29 -3.31
C ARG A 70 -1.01 14.91 -1.83
N TYR A 71 -2.11 14.43 -1.32
CA TYR A 71 -2.24 14.07 0.09
C TYR A 71 -1.24 12.98 0.50
N SER A 72 -1.32 11.82 -0.15
CA SER A 72 -0.39 10.72 0.13
C SER A 72 1.03 11.04 -0.32
N LEU A 73 1.21 11.68 -1.48
CA LEU A 73 2.54 12.08 -1.97
C LEU A 73 3.29 12.93 -0.94
N GLU A 74 2.66 13.99 -0.43
CA GLU A 74 3.28 14.87 0.57
C GLU A 74 3.59 14.13 1.87
N THR A 75 2.67 13.27 2.33
CA THR A 75 2.91 12.45 3.53
C THR A 75 4.18 11.62 3.40
N PHE A 76 4.43 10.99 2.24
CA PHE A 76 5.66 10.21 2.02
C PHE A 76 6.89 11.10 1.87
N LEU A 77 6.80 12.24 1.18
CA LEU A 77 7.93 13.15 0.97
C LEU A 77 8.42 13.81 2.27
N GLU A 78 7.52 14.07 3.22
CA GLU A 78 7.84 14.66 4.51
C GLU A 78 8.53 13.70 5.49
N MET A 79 8.55 12.40 5.20
CA MET A 79 9.15 11.42 6.11
C MET A 79 10.66 11.29 5.89
N GLU A 80 11.44 11.31 6.97
CA GLU A 80 12.90 11.15 6.92
C GLU A 80 13.31 9.71 6.63
N GLU A 81 12.47 8.75 6.93
CA GLU A 81 12.66 7.32 6.66
C GLU A 81 12.66 7.03 5.15
N ILE A 82 11.94 7.85 4.38
CA ILE A 82 11.79 7.71 2.93
C ILE A 82 12.91 8.50 2.22
N ALA A 83 13.79 7.78 1.53
CA ALA A 83 14.89 8.37 0.76
C ALA A 83 14.43 8.87 -0.62
N GLU A 84 13.50 8.17 -1.26
CA GLU A 84 13.05 8.43 -2.63
C GLU A 84 11.58 8.03 -2.79
N VAL A 85 10.85 8.81 -3.56
CA VAL A 85 9.48 8.52 -3.98
C VAL A 85 9.43 8.46 -5.49
N VAL A 86 8.86 7.39 -6.05
CA VAL A 86 8.61 7.27 -7.50
C VAL A 86 7.11 7.24 -7.73
N MET A 87 6.58 8.18 -8.49
CA MET A 87 5.18 8.20 -8.90
C MET A 87 5.04 7.68 -10.32
N ALA A 88 4.28 6.58 -10.51
CA ALA A 88 4.02 5.97 -11.80
C ALA A 88 2.67 6.47 -12.36
N VAL A 89 2.71 7.24 -13.44
CA VAL A 89 1.56 7.93 -14.03
C VAL A 89 1.25 7.42 -15.43
N PRO A 90 0.02 7.59 -15.96
CA PRO A 90 -0.28 7.27 -17.35
C PRO A 90 0.60 8.09 -18.31
N ALA A 91 1.01 7.50 -19.43
CA ALA A 91 1.89 8.14 -20.42
C ALA A 91 1.32 9.49 -20.90
N ASP A 92 0.03 9.52 -21.23
CA ASP A 92 -0.66 10.73 -21.75
C ASP A 92 -0.74 11.87 -20.70
N TRP A 93 -0.56 11.56 -19.43
CA TRP A 93 -0.66 12.52 -18.34
C TRP A 93 0.70 12.87 -17.71
N LYS A 94 1.78 12.21 -18.13
CA LYS A 94 3.11 12.41 -17.52
C LYS A 94 3.54 13.87 -17.56
N HIS A 95 3.45 14.52 -18.72
CA HIS A 95 3.83 15.93 -18.87
C HIS A 95 2.97 16.86 -18.02
N PHE A 96 1.68 16.56 -17.86
CA PHE A 96 0.80 17.32 -16.97
C PHE A 96 1.27 17.21 -15.51
N PHE A 97 1.55 16.00 -15.01
CA PHE A 97 2.05 15.83 -13.64
C PHE A 97 3.40 16.50 -13.42
N GLU A 98 4.31 16.44 -14.41
CA GLU A 98 5.60 17.12 -14.33
C GLU A 98 5.43 18.64 -14.24
N ASN A 99 4.58 19.23 -15.03
CA ASN A 99 4.31 20.67 -14.98
C ASN A 99 3.62 21.11 -13.68
N GLU A 100 2.66 20.31 -13.18
CA GLU A 100 1.97 20.60 -11.91
C GLU A 100 2.91 20.54 -10.70
N ILE A 101 3.87 19.63 -10.73
CA ILE A 101 4.72 19.31 -9.58
C ILE A 101 6.04 20.08 -9.61
N PHE A 102 6.68 20.18 -10.77
CA PHE A 102 8.02 20.78 -10.94
C PHE A 102 7.98 22.15 -11.63
N GLY A 103 6.89 22.48 -12.32
CA GLY A 103 6.70 23.77 -12.98
C GLY A 103 6.28 24.89 -12.02
N ASP A 104 6.03 26.07 -12.59
CA ASP A 104 5.58 27.26 -11.84
C ASP A 104 4.06 27.27 -11.60
N SER A 105 3.50 26.14 -11.22
CA SER A 105 2.08 26.01 -10.89
C SER A 105 1.81 26.32 -9.41
N ALA A 106 0.55 26.64 -9.08
CA ALA A 106 0.11 26.78 -7.69
C ALA A 106 0.29 25.48 -6.87
N ASN A 107 0.47 24.35 -7.54
CA ASN A 107 0.64 23.04 -6.95
C ASN A 107 2.10 22.56 -6.95
N GLN A 108 3.08 23.40 -7.26
CA GLN A 108 4.49 23.01 -7.23
C GLN A 108 4.92 22.53 -5.83
N LEU A 109 5.83 21.57 -5.79
CA LEU A 109 6.46 21.12 -4.55
C LEU A 109 7.59 22.06 -4.14
N SER A 110 7.95 22.05 -2.85
CA SER A 110 9.20 22.66 -2.39
C SER A 110 10.42 21.94 -3.01
N ASP A 111 11.54 22.64 -3.15
CA ASP A 111 12.74 22.09 -3.78
C ASP A 111 13.25 20.84 -3.07
N ILE A 112 13.21 20.80 -1.73
CA ILE A 112 13.59 19.61 -0.94
C ILE A 112 12.73 18.39 -1.30
N HIS A 113 11.45 18.59 -1.59
CA HIS A 113 10.55 17.52 -1.99
C HIS A 113 10.78 17.11 -3.44
N LYS A 114 11.12 18.06 -4.33
CA LYS A 114 11.44 17.77 -5.74
C LYS A 114 12.64 16.83 -5.87
N ASP A 115 13.66 17.01 -5.05
CA ASP A 115 14.88 16.18 -5.06
C ASP A 115 14.60 14.72 -4.67
N LYS A 116 13.56 14.46 -3.88
CA LYS A 116 13.14 13.12 -3.50
C LYS A 116 12.19 12.44 -4.50
N LEU A 117 11.60 13.19 -5.43
CA LEU A 117 10.52 12.70 -6.28
C LEU A 117 10.99 12.45 -7.71
N LYS A 118 10.62 11.29 -8.23
CA LYS A 118 10.72 10.94 -9.65
C LYS A 118 9.36 10.58 -10.22
N ILE A 119 9.07 11.00 -11.46
CA ILE A 119 7.87 10.63 -12.19
C ILE A 119 8.25 9.71 -13.35
N VAL A 120 7.59 8.55 -13.43
CA VAL A 120 7.79 7.57 -14.48
C VAL A 120 6.46 7.22 -15.17
N VAL A 121 6.55 6.68 -16.37
CA VAL A 121 5.38 6.12 -17.06
C VAL A 121 5.02 4.78 -16.41
N GLY A 122 3.75 4.59 -16.06
CA GLY A 122 3.21 3.32 -15.59
C GLY A 122 3.04 2.31 -16.73
N GLY A 123 2.61 1.10 -16.37
CA GLY A 123 2.24 0.04 -17.33
C GLY A 123 0.73 -0.01 -17.58
N GLU A 124 0.31 -0.99 -18.38
CA GLU A 124 -1.11 -1.24 -18.68
C GLU A 124 -1.87 -1.70 -17.43
N GLU A 125 -1.24 -2.57 -16.65
CA GLU A 125 -1.76 -3.10 -15.40
C GLU A 125 -1.12 -2.39 -14.18
N ARG A 126 -1.79 -2.46 -13.02
CA ARG A 126 -1.29 -1.83 -11.80
C ARG A 126 0.08 -2.37 -11.40
N TRP A 127 0.28 -3.68 -11.42
CA TRP A 127 1.54 -4.31 -11.05
C TRP A 127 2.70 -3.90 -11.95
N GLN A 128 2.47 -3.71 -13.26
CA GLN A 128 3.48 -3.20 -14.19
C GLN A 128 3.86 -1.75 -13.89
N SER A 129 2.90 -0.94 -13.45
CA SER A 129 3.19 0.43 -13.00
C SER A 129 4.08 0.42 -11.76
N VAL A 130 3.87 -0.53 -10.84
CA VAL A 130 4.72 -0.71 -9.66
C VAL A 130 6.10 -1.23 -10.05
N GLU A 131 6.18 -2.22 -10.95
CA GLU A 131 7.45 -2.73 -11.49
C GLU A 131 8.30 -1.60 -12.11
N ASN A 132 7.68 -0.77 -12.96
CA ASN A 132 8.36 0.39 -13.56
C ASN A 132 8.87 1.34 -12.48
N GLY A 133 8.06 1.60 -11.44
CA GLY A 133 8.45 2.41 -10.29
C GLY A 133 9.62 1.82 -9.51
N VAL A 134 9.57 0.54 -9.20
CA VAL A 134 10.65 -0.18 -8.48
C VAL A 134 11.95 -0.21 -9.28
N ASN A 135 11.85 -0.37 -10.61
CA ASN A 135 13.02 -0.37 -11.49
C ASN A 135 13.65 1.03 -11.64
N ALA A 136 12.86 2.08 -11.45
CA ALA A 136 13.32 3.47 -11.51
C ALA A 136 13.99 3.97 -10.22
N LEU A 137 13.92 3.21 -9.13
CA LEU A 137 14.59 3.57 -7.87
C LEU A 137 16.09 3.62 -8.03
N THR A 138 16.70 4.71 -7.55
CA THR A 138 18.14 4.98 -7.62
C THR A 138 18.79 5.20 -6.25
N SER A 139 17.99 5.41 -5.21
CA SER A 139 18.49 5.52 -3.84
C SER A 139 19.06 4.20 -3.31
N ASN A 140 19.83 4.29 -2.21
CA ASN A 140 20.34 3.11 -1.50
C ASN A 140 19.30 2.50 -0.54
N ALA A 141 18.02 2.76 -0.74
CA ALA A 141 16.96 2.17 0.06
C ALA A 141 16.95 0.63 -0.06
N GLU A 142 16.72 -0.04 1.04
CA GLU A 142 16.65 -1.50 1.11
C GLU A 142 15.24 -2.03 0.83
N TYR A 143 14.24 -1.24 1.21
CA TYR A 143 12.82 -1.61 1.19
C TYR A 143 12.00 -0.63 0.38
N VAL A 144 10.89 -1.09 -0.16
CA VAL A 144 9.93 -0.26 -0.86
C VAL A 144 8.52 -0.44 -0.31
N LEU A 145 7.84 0.70 -0.14
CA LEU A 145 6.43 0.78 0.21
C LEU A 145 5.65 1.14 -1.06
N VAL A 146 4.72 0.30 -1.45
CA VAL A 146 3.82 0.56 -2.58
C VAL A 146 2.50 1.08 -2.04
N HIS A 147 2.10 2.29 -2.46
CA HIS A 147 0.90 2.93 -1.94
C HIS A 147 0.03 3.55 -3.03
N ASP A 148 -1.25 3.18 -3.07
CA ASP A 148 -2.21 3.73 -4.01
C ASP A 148 -2.50 5.20 -3.69
N VAL A 149 -2.22 6.13 -4.62
CA VAL A 149 -2.53 7.56 -4.44
C VAL A 149 -4.03 7.84 -4.20
N ALA A 150 -4.87 6.89 -4.55
CA ALA A 150 -6.30 6.93 -4.29
C ALA A 150 -6.68 6.68 -2.80
N ARG A 151 -5.69 6.48 -1.91
CA ARG A 151 -5.84 6.48 -0.44
C ARG A 151 -5.18 7.73 0.13
N PRO A 152 -5.83 8.89 0.02
CA PRO A 152 -5.20 10.18 0.32
C PRO A 152 -4.80 10.33 1.80
N PHE A 153 -5.48 9.66 2.73
CA PHE A 153 -5.34 9.89 4.16
C PHE A 153 -4.55 8.80 4.89
N VAL A 154 -3.52 8.23 4.22
CA VAL A 154 -2.54 7.41 4.93
C VAL A 154 -1.81 8.27 5.98
N SER A 155 -1.70 7.77 7.20
CA SER A 155 -1.02 8.51 8.27
C SER A 155 0.46 8.10 8.38
N LYS A 156 1.28 9.00 8.93
CA LYS A 156 2.70 8.74 9.20
C LYS A 156 2.88 7.57 10.16
N GLU A 157 1.96 7.39 11.13
CA GLU A 157 1.98 6.27 12.05
C GLU A 157 1.84 4.94 11.33
N ILE A 158 0.89 4.81 10.38
CA ILE A 158 0.75 3.60 9.56
C ILE A 158 2.03 3.32 8.77
N ILE A 159 2.65 4.35 8.18
CA ILE A 159 3.89 4.19 7.42
C ILE A 159 5.03 3.72 8.32
N LEU A 160 5.16 4.27 9.54
CA LEU A 160 6.16 3.84 10.51
C LEU A 160 5.94 2.40 10.97
N ASP A 161 4.69 2.00 11.25
CA ASP A 161 4.35 0.62 11.61
C ASP A 161 4.72 -0.37 10.47
N VAL A 162 4.56 0.04 9.22
CA VAL A 162 5.01 -0.71 8.04
C VAL A 162 6.53 -0.82 8.01
N CYS A 163 7.25 0.29 8.21
CA CYS A 163 8.73 0.29 8.24
C CYS A 163 9.28 -0.64 9.32
N GLU A 164 8.74 -0.58 10.54
CA GLU A 164 9.14 -1.46 11.64
C GLU A 164 8.82 -2.94 11.33
N THR A 165 7.66 -3.22 10.75
CA THR A 165 7.27 -4.58 10.37
C THR A 165 8.18 -5.15 9.30
N LEU A 166 8.56 -4.35 8.28
CA LEU A 166 9.50 -4.76 7.23
C LEU A 166 10.85 -5.20 7.78
N ILE A 167 11.42 -4.42 8.69
CA ILE A 167 12.73 -4.74 9.28
C ILE A 167 12.65 -6.06 10.06
N ASN A 168 11.53 -6.30 10.75
CA ASN A 168 11.38 -7.46 11.62
C ASN A 168 10.90 -8.72 10.89
N LYS A 169 10.17 -8.58 9.77
CA LYS A 169 9.39 -9.65 9.12
C LYS A 169 9.67 -9.81 7.63
N GLY A 170 10.28 -8.82 6.96
CA GLY A 170 10.67 -8.87 5.55
C GLY A 170 9.62 -8.41 4.56
N SER A 171 8.33 -8.66 4.79
CA SER A 171 7.23 -8.17 3.95
C SER A 171 5.93 -8.00 4.74
N CYS A 172 5.11 -7.04 4.33
CA CYS A 172 3.82 -6.78 5.00
C CYS A 172 2.84 -6.02 4.09
N LEU A 173 1.59 -6.04 4.51
CA LEU A 173 0.53 -5.20 3.95
C LEU A 173 -0.27 -4.53 5.07
N VAL A 174 -0.74 -3.34 4.80
CA VAL A 174 -1.75 -2.70 5.66
C VAL A 174 -3.11 -3.32 5.37
N ALA A 175 -3.82 -3.73 6.40
CA ALA A 175 -5.18 -4.25 6.27
C ALA A 175 -6.04 -3.90 7.48
N LYS A 176 -7.36 -3.86 7.30
CA LYS A 176 -8.33 -3.71 8.38
C LYS A 176 -9.21 -4.95 8.49
N PRO A 177 -9.65 -5.38 9.69
CA PRO A 177 -10.55 -6.50 9.83
C PRO A 177 -11.91 -6.20 9.20
N ALA A 178 -12.55 -7.19 8.62
CA ALA A 178 -13.93 -7.07 8.15
C ALA A 178 -14.89 -6.87 9.34
N VAL A 179 -15.79 -5.92 9.20
CA VAL A 179 -16.80 -5.58 10.23
C VAL A 179 -18.13 -6.29 9.96
N ASP A 180 -18.54 -6.30 8.68
CA ASP A 180 -19.80 -6.90 8.25
C ASP A 180 -19.71 -8.42 8.15
N THR A 181 -20.87 -9.09 8.10
CA THR A 181 -20.95 -10.52 7.82
C THR A 181 -20.62 -10.77 6.36
N ILE A 182 -19.58 -11.56 6.11
CA ILE A 182 -19.10 -11.88 4.75
C ILE A 182 -19.83 -13.08 4.20
N LYS A 183 -20.41 -12.94 3.01
CA LYS A 183 -21.10 -13.99 2.27
C LYS A 183 -20.35 -14.30 0.99
N ILE A 184 -20.18 -15.58 0.67
CA ILE A 184 -19.85 -16.01 -0.69
C ILE A 184 -21.16 -16.25 -1.41
N ALA A 185 -21.31 -15.68 -2.61
CA ALA A 185 -22.50 -15.81 -3.42
C ALA A 185 -22.14 -16.07 -4.88
N LYS A 186 -22.95 -16.86 -5.56
CA LYS A 186 -22.87 -17.11 -6.99
C LYS A 186 -24.27 -16.89 -7.61
N ASP A 187 -24.33 -16.20 -8.72
CA ASP A 187 -25.57 -15.91 -9.48
C ASP A 187 -26.68 -15.32 -8.58
N GLY A 188 -26.30 -14.42 -7.64
CA GLY A 188 -27.21 -13.78 -6.69
C GLY A 188 -27.66 -14.64 -5.52
N ARG A 189 -27.26 -15.93 -5.43
CA ARG A 189 -27.58 -16.85 -4.34
C ARG A 189 -26.40 -16.99 -3.39
N VAL A 190 -26.67 -16.84 -2.09
CA VAL A 190 -25.67 -17.08 -1.03
C VAL A 190 -25.31 -18.57 -0.98
N GLU A 191 -24.02 -18.89 -1.09
CA GLU A 191 -23.49 -20.25 -0.95
C GLU A 191 -23.02 -20.54 0.48
N THR A 192 -22.28 -19.59 1.08
CA THR A 192 -21.75 -19.77 2.44
C THR A 192 -21.48 -18.45 3.14
N THR A 193 -21.29 -18.53 4.45
CA THR A 193 -20.84 -17.43 5.30
C THR A 193 -19.41 -17.73 5.77
N ILE A 194 -18.51 -16.75 5.61
CA ILE A 194 -17.13 -16.87 6.08
C ILE A 194 -17.04 -16.32 7.51
N ASP A 195 -16.22 -16.95 8.34
CA ASP A 195 -15.87 -16.39 9.65
C ASP A 195 -15.12 -15.07 9.47
N ARG A 196 -15.79 -13.95 9.70
CA ARG A 196 -15.22 -12.61 9.54
C ARG A 196 -13.99 -12.35 10.41
N ASN A 197 -13.78 -13.11 11.49
CA ASN A 197 -12.59 -12.95 12.34
C ASN A 197 -11.31 -13.34 11.63
N THR A 198 -11.40 -14.09 10.52
CA THR A 198 -10.26 -14.47 9.68
C THR A 198 -10.13 -13.60 8.42
N VAL A 199 -11.08 -12.66 8.19
CA VAL A 199 -11.13 -11.86 6.97
C VAL A 199 -10.56 -10.46 7.22
N TRP A 200 -9.57 -10.11 6.43
CA TRP A 200 -8.95 -8.79 6.44
C TRP A 200 -9.11 -8.12 5.08
N MET A 201 -9.47 -6.84 5.11
CA MET A 201 -9.62 -6.02 3.90
C MET A 201 -8.30 -5.34 3.61
N ALA A 202 -7.63 -5.76 2.53
CA ALA A 202 -6.33 -5.25 2.12
C ALA A 202 -6.40 -3.75 1.81
N GLN A 203 -5.45 -3.02 2.35
CA GLN A 203 -5.17 -1.62 2.07
C GLN A 203 -3.73 -1.49 1.55
N THR A 204 -3.23 -0.27 1.44
CA THR A 204 -1.82 0.04 1.21
C THR A 204 -1.35 1.05 2.26
N PRO A 205 -0.03 1.14 2.58
CA PRO A 205 1.09 0.52 1.87
C PRO A 205 1.14 -1.00 1.95
N GLN A 206 1.67 -1.62 0.86
CA GLN A 206 2.14 -2.99 0.83
C GLN A 206 3.64 -2.94 0.58
N ALA A 207 4.42 -3.79 1.22
CA ALA A 207 5.84 -3.51 1.28
C ALA A 207 6.69 -4.77 1.39
N ALA A 208 7.86 -4.72 0.75
CA ALA A 208 8.88 -5.78 0.78
C ALA A 208 10.28 -5.20 0.52
N SER A 209 11.31 -6.02 0.55
CA SER A 209 12.64 -5.58 0.08
C SER A 209 12.63 -5.33 -1.43
N ILE A 210 13.35 -4.30 -1.87
CA ILE A 210 13.49 -3.95 -3.29
C ILE A 210 14.09 -5.13 -4.07
N ALA A 211 15.08 -5.80 -3.50
CA ALA A 211 15.72 -6.95 -4.12
C ALA A 211 14.73 -8.12 -4.35
N LEU A 212 13.85 -8.37 -3.38
CA LEU A 212 12.82 -9.41 -3.49
C LEU A 212 11.85 -9.07 -4.61
N LEU A 213 11.25 -7.86 -4.63
CA LEU A 213 10.30 -7.50 -5.67
C LEU A 213 10.93 -7.53 -7.07
N LYS A 214 12.15 -7.01 -7.26
CA LYS A 214 12.86 -7.10 -8.55
C LYS A 214 13.05 -8.54 -8.99
N LYS A 215 13.43 -9.43 -8.07
CA LYS A 215 13.54 -10.87 -8.35
C LYS A 215 12.21 -11.47 -8.80
N LEU A 216 11.11 -11.14 -8.11
CA LEU A 216 9.79 -11.69 -8.43
C LEU A 216 9.25 -11.16 -9.77
N TYR A 217 9.41 -9.88 -10.07
CA TYR A 217 9.05 -9.33 -11.39
C TYR A 217 9.87 -9.96 -12.50
N GLY A 218 11.17 -10.19 -12.30
CA GLY A 218 11.99 -10.93 -13.27
C GLY A 218 11.50 -12.36 -13.52
N ARG A 219 10.96 -13.04 -12.49
CA ARG A 219 10.33 -14.35 -12.66
C ARG A 219 9.03 -14.27 -13.45
N ILE A 220 8.19 -13.26 -13.19
CA ILE A 220 6.94 -13.05 -13.94
C ILE A 220 7.22 -12.77 -15.41
N ALA A 221 8.29 -12.02 -15.73
CA ALA A 221 8.70 -11.75 -17.09
C ALA A 221 9.14 -13.04 -17.83
N ALA A 222 9.80 -13.96 -17.12
CA ALA A 222 10.25 -15.25 -17.68
C ALA A 222 9.12 -16.29 -17.77
N GLU A 223 8.21 -16.29 -16.82
CA GLU A 223 7.08 -17.22 -16.71
C GLU A 223 5.83 -16.45 -16.26
N PRO A 224 4.99 -16.01 -17.21
CA PRO A 224 3.81 -15.21 -16.89
C PRO A 224 2.85 -15.92 -15.93
N LEU A 225 2.28 -15.14 -15.01
CA LEU A 225 1.28 -15.63 -14.06
C LEU A 225 0.00 -16.07 -14.80
N ASN A 226 -0.67 -17.08 -14.26
CA ASN A 226 -1.96 -17.55 -14.75
C ASN A 226 -3.16 -16.70 -14.25
N PHE A 227 -2.90 -15.59 -13.57
CA PHE A 227 -3.88 -14.61 -13.08
C PHE A 227 -3.29 -13.20 -13.15
N THR A 228 -4.15 -12.18 -13.13
CA THR A 228 -3.71 -10.79 -13.01
C THR A 228 -3.56 -10.42 -11.55
N PRO A 229 -2.33 -10.08 -11.06
CA PRO A 229 -2.14 -9.65 -9.68
C PRO A 229 -2.93 -8.37 -9.36
N THR A 230 -3.65 -8.39 -8.27
CA THR A 230 -4.43 -7.23 -7.80
C THR A 230 -3.61 -6.29 -6.93
N ASP A 231 -2.57 -6.83 -6.27
CA ASP A 231 -1.70 -6.15 -5.34
C ASP A 231 -0.34 -6.87 -5.19
N GLU A 232 0.59 -6.29 -4.45
CA GLU A 232 1.93 -6.87 -4.24
C GLU A 232 1.87 -8.11 -3.32
N ALA A 233 0.93 -8.14 -2.38
CA ALA A 233 0.75 -9.30 -1.50
C ALA A 233 0.41 -10.54 -2.30
N SER A 234 -0.48 -10.46 -3.29
CA SER A 234 -0.84 -11.60 -4.15
C SER A 234 0.35 -12.14 -4.96
N ILE A 235 1.29 -11.29 -5.36
CA ILE A 235 2.54 -11.72 -6.00
C ILE A 235 3.43 -12.45 -5.01
N LEU A 236 3.65 -11.86 -3.83
CA LEU A 236 4.46 -12.46 -2.77
C LEU A 236 3.92 -13.84 -2.36
N GLU A 237 2.62 -13.94 -2.12
CA GLU A 237 1.92 -15.18 -1.76
C GLU A 237 2.05 -16.26 -2.84
N TYR A 238 1.89 -15.89 -4.13
CA TYR A 238 2.04 -16.81 -5.26
C TYR A 238 3.43 -17.47 -5.29
N PHE A 239 4.47 -16.71 -4.94
CA PHE A 239 5.84 -17.21 -4.88
C PHE A 239 6.23 -17.81 -3.51
N GLY A 240 5.28 -17.99 -2.59
CA GLY A 240 5.49 -18.64 -1.30
C GLY A 240 6.13 -17.77 -0.23
N GLU A 241 6.17 -16.44 -0.44
CA GLU A 241 6.68 -15.51 0.56
C GLU A 241 5.61 -15.20 1.62
N SER A 242 6.04 -15.10 2.88
CA SER A 242 5.14 -14.76 3.98
C SER A 242 4.84 -13.28 3.99
N VAL A 243 3.57 -12.88 4.09
CA VAL A 243 3.16 -11.47 4.18
C VAL A 243 2.47 -11.23 5.52
N TYR A 244 2.93 -10.23 6.27
CA TYR A 244 2.45 -9.91 7.61
C TYR A 244 1.50 -8.72 7.59
N ILE A 245 0.45 -8.76 8.41
CA ILE A 245 -0.55 -7.70 8.49
C ILE A 245 -0.06 -6.58 9.42
N VAL A 246 -0.09 -5.35 8.91
CA VAL A 246 -0.06 -4.11 9.69
C VAL A 246 -1.49 -3.59 9.81
N LYS A 247 -1.93 -3.26 11.02
CA LYS A 247 -3.31 -2.83 11.25
C LYS A 247 -3.56 -1.44 10.66
N GLY A 248 -4.43 -1.39 9.67
CA GLY A 248 -4.97 -0.16 9.08
C GLY A 248 -6.24 0.34 9.77
N ASN A 249 -6.83 1.36 9.19
CA ASN A 249 -8.06 1.99 9.70
C ASN A 249 -8.95 2.50 8.55
N THR A 250 -10.13 3.00 8.89
CA THR A 250 -11.11 3.54 7.93
C THR A 250 -10.69 4.89 7.33
N ALA A 251 -9.75 5.64 7.94
CA ALA A 251 -9.23 6.86 7.33
C ALA A 251 -8.42 6.53 6.06
N ASN A 252 -7.71 5.38 6.06
CA ASN A 252 -6.91 4.89 4.94
C ASN A 252 -7.75 4.11 3.88
N ASP A 253 -9.06 4.36 3.80
CA ASP A 253 -9.89 3.75 2.76
C ASP A 253 -9.59 4.34 1.39
N LYS A 254 -9.96 3.60 0.33
CA LYS A 254 -9.66 3.96 -1.06
C LYS A 254 -10.82 4.75 -1.66
N LEU A 255 -10.52 5.90 -2.22
CA LEU A 255 -11.44 6.66 -3.06
C LEU A 255 -11.75 5.88 -4.34
N THR A 256 -12.98 5.37 -4.47
CA THR A 256 -13.34 4.45 -5.56
C THR A 256 -14.58 4.90 -6.31
N THR A 257 -15.56 5.48 -5.61
CA THR A 257 -16.86 5.88 -6.13
C THR A 257 -17.14 7.38 -5.90
N PRO A 258 -18.12 7.99 -6.58
CA PRO A 258 -18.54 9.35 -6.28
C PRO A 258 -18.99 9.57 -4.84
N GLU A 259 -19.65 8.57 -4.23
CA GLU A 259 -20.10 8.64 -2.84
C GLU A 259 -18.91 8.70 -1.87
N ASP A 260 -17.83 7.94 -2.15
CA ASP A 260 -16.58 8.07 -1.39
C ASP A 260 -16.07 9.49 -1.41
N PHE A 261 -16.18 10.18 -2.57
CA PHE A 261 -15.66 11.52 -2.73
C PHE A 261 -16.32 12.53 -1.78
N GLU A 262 -17.63 12.43 -1.58
CA GLU A 262 -18.36 13.30 -0.62
C GLU A 262 -17.87 13.08 0.81
N VAL A 263 -17.70 11.82 1.21
CA VAL A 263 -17.19 11.45 2.55
C VAL A 263 -15.76 12.00 2.75
N PHE A 264 -14.91 11.85 1.74
CA PHE A 264 -13.52 12.30 1.80
C PHE A 264 -13.41 13.83 1.77
N ALA A 265 -14.28 14.52 1.01
CA ALA A 265 -14.32 15.99 0.96
C ALA A 265 -14.61 16.60 2.34
N ASN A 266 -15.44 15.95 3.15
CA ASN A 266 -15.72 16.37 4.52
C ASN A 266 -14.53 16.14 5.49
N ARG A 267 -13.64 15.18 5.19
CA ARG A 267 -12.42 14.94 5.98
C ARG A 267 -11.28 15.88 5.61
N ALA A 268 -11.32 16.45 4.41
CA ALA A 268 -10.28 17.37 3.91
C ALA A 268 -10.48 18.83 4.36
N LYS A 269 -11.60 19.15 5.01
CA LYS A 269 -11.89 20.46 5.64
C LYS A 269 -11.21 20.57 6.99
#